data_ae0f381c81df897f5f6be939aa135d80
#
_entry.id   ae0f381c81df897f5f6be939aa135d80
#
_cell.length_a   1.000
_cell.length_b   1.000
_cell.length_c   1.000
_cell.angle_alpha   90.00
_cell.angle_beta   90.00
_cell.angle_gamma   90.00
#
_symmetry.space_group_name_H-M   'P 1'
#
loop_
_entity.id
_entity.type
_entity.pdbx_description
1 polymer ?
#
loop_
_entity_poly.entity_id
_entity_poly.type
_entity_poly.pdbx_seq_one_letter_code
_entity_poly.pdbx_strand_id
1 'polypeptide(L)'
;MFEEMTYETIMRSMMEDMPDDIDTSEGSLIFNACAKQAVRLEEAYLILSGIEKNMYADTADLEHLIRNGNDRGCYINQATYSEITAQFNCEVPLGSRWNLDEYNYTVFNVINDAEHIYRLGCDEPGAEPNHITGELDPIEYVENFEWGRSIKCILEGTDQEETESYRARLLATYNYRGFAGNREYYKSRVKELRGVYGCKLERVKTPSDRIAITIIGQDYRTPPQDVITATQTAVDPVVNSGEGEGFAPIGHRVSIAGVKETTVNITTTITCESGY
;
A
#
# COMPACT_ATOMS: atom_id res chain seq x y z
N MET A 1 15.43 10.23 -26.56
CA MET A 1 16.75 10.40 -27.23
C MET A 1 16.89 9.47 -28.43
N PHE A 2 16.42 8.24 -28.38
CA PHE A 2 16.56 7.25 -29.45
C PHE A 2 15.34 7.07 -30.35
N GLU A 3 14.26 7.78 -30.12
CA GLU A 3 12.97 7.66 -30.85
C GLU A 3 13.06 8.02 -32.34
N GLU A 4 14.06 8.83 -32.72
CA GLU A 4 14.27 9.22 -34.11
C GLU A 4 15.12 8.20 -34.90
N MET A 5 15.67 7.18 -34.22
CA MET A 5 16.53 6.15 -34.81
C MET A 5 15.70 5.02 -35.40
N THR A 6 14.85 5.38 -36.39
CA THR A 6 14.02 4.43 -37.14
C THR A 6 14.81 3.77 -38.27
N TYR A 7 14.27 2.66 -38.79
CA TYR A 7 14.84 1.98 -39.95
C TYR A 7 15.16 2.95 -41.10
N GLU A 8 14.20 3.84 -41.45
CA GLU A 8 14.39 4.80 -42.53
C GLU A 8 15.54 5.77 -42.27
N THR A 9 15.64 6.28 -41.02
CA THR A 9 16.69 7.22 -40.63
C THR A 9 18.04 6.55 -40.66
N ILE A 10 18.13 5.31 -40.16
CA ILE A 10 19.38 4.53 -40.15
C ILE A 10 19.79 4.17 -41.59
N MET A 11 18.86 3.67 -42.41
CA MET A 11 19.14 3.37 -43.80
C MET A 11 19.60 4.57 -44.60
N ARG A 12 18.95 5.72 -44.40
CA ARG A 12 19.36 6.98 -45.09
C ARG A 12 20.78 7.33 -44.71
N SER A 13 21.14 7.33 -43.44
CA SER A 13 22.52 7.62 -42.99
C SER A 13 23.52 6.63 -43.56
N MET A 14 23.17 5.32 -43.59
CA MET A 14 24.07 4.31 -44.16
C MET A 14 24.30 4.50 -45.67
N MET A 15 23.26 4.93 -46.39
CA MET A 15 23.40 5.17 -47.85
C MET A 15 24.14 6.46 -48.14
N GLU A 16 23.95 7.50 -47.33
CA GLU A 16 24.69 8.78 -47.43
C GLU A 16 26.22 8.63 -47.16
N ASP A 17 26.58 7.68 -46.28
CA ASP A 17 27.97 7.40 -45.93
C ASP A 17 28.72 6.52 -46.98
N MET A 18 27.97 6.02 -48.02
CA MET A 18 28.61 5.21 -49.07
C MET A 18 29.36 6.07 -50.09
N PRO A 19 30.48 5.57 -50.66
CA PRO A 19 31.19 6.24 -51.73
C PRO A 19 30.29 6.42 -52.99
N ASP A 20 30.48 7.52 -53.71
CA ASP A 20 29.69 7.91 -54.90
C ASP A 20 29.70 6.89 -56.04
N ASP A 21 30.70 5.99 -56.10
CA ASP A 21 30.86 4.95 -57.13
C ASP A 21 30.08 3.67 -56.82
N ILE A 22 29.39 3.61 -55.65
CA ILE A 22 28.60 2.45 -55.25
C ILE A 22 27.08 2.69 -55.54
N ASP A 23 26.40 1.67 -56.11
CA ASP A 23 25.00 1.70 -56.32
C ASP A 23 24.25 1.50 -54.98
N THR A 24 23.64 2.59 -54.50
CA THR A 24 22.85 2.65 -53.24
C THR A 24 21.33 2.59 -53.52
N SER A 25 20.91 2.33 -54.76
CA SER A 25 19.50 2.27 -55.11
C SER A 25 18.79 1.12 -54.39
N GLU A 26 17.48 1.28 -54.19
CA GLU A 26 16.64 0.25 -53.56
C GLU A 26 16.71 -1.04 -54.41
N GLY A 27 17.01 -2.18 -53.75
CA GLY A 27 17.22 -3.47 -54.40
C GLY A 27 18.65 -3.80 -54.78
N SER A 28 19.61 -2.85 -54.68
CA SER A 28 21.04 -3.14 -54.89
C SER A 28 21.57 -4.10 -53.82
N LEU A 29 22.73 -4.71 -54.08
CA LEU A 29 23.36 -5.63 -53.16
C LEU A 29 23.72 -4.93 -51.84
N ILE A 30 24.22 -3.72 -51.89
CA ILE A 30 24.56 -2.92 -50.72
C ILE A 30 23.31 -2.53 -49.91
N PHE A 31 22.29 -2.03 -50.60
CA PHE A 31 21.02 -1.70 -49.96
C PHE A 31 20.44 -2.91 -49.18
N ASN A 32 20.39 -4.10 -49.82
CA ASN A 32 19.88 -5.30 -49.20
C ASN A 32 20.76 -5.81 -48.03
N ALA A 33 22.06 -5.61 -48.11
CA ALA A 33 23.00 -5.96 -47.03
C ALA A 33 22.79 -5.03 -45.79
N CYS A 34 22.68 -3.72 -46.05
CA CYS A 34 22.47 -2.71 -45.00
C CYS A 34 21.07 -2.80 -44.37
N ALA A 35 20.04 -3.16 -45.16
CA ALA A 35 18.67 -3.27 -44.67
C ALA A 35 18.53 -4.22 -43.48
N LYS A 36 19.21 -5.37 -43.50
CA LYS A 36 19.18 -6.31 -42.38
C LYS A 36 19.89 -5.76 -41.12
N GLN A 37 20.96 -5.00 -41.33
CA GLN A 37 21.68 -4.37 -40.21
C GLN A 37 20.86 -3.20 -39.62
N ALA A 38 20.22 -2.40 -40.47
CA ALA A 38 19.37 -1.29 -40.05
C ALA A 38 18.21 -1.76 -39.17
N VAL A 39 17.54 -2.90 -39.51
CA VAL A 39 16.51 -3.51 -38.67
C VAL A 39 17.08 -3.90 -37.31
N ARG A 40 18.25 -4.52 -37.26
CA ARG A 40 18.87 -4.91 -35.98
C ARG A 40 19.32 -3.72 -35.13
N LEU A 41 19.74 -2.64 -35.78
CA LEU A 41 20.08 -1.40 -35.08
C LEU A 41 18.83 -0.70 -34.54
N GLU A 42 17.73 -0.66 -35.30
CA GLU A 42 16.44 -0.16 -34.84
C GLU A 42 15.97 -0.95 -33.61
N GLU A 43 15.99 -2.29 -33.65
CA GLU A 43 15.67 -3.15 -32.48
C GLU A 43 16.58 -2.80 -31.28
N ALA A 44 17.86 -2.58 -31.50
CA ALA A 44 18.79 -2.19 -30.43
C ALA A 44 18.46 -0.80 -29.85
N TYR A 45 18.12 0.18 -30.69
CA TYR A 45 17.72 1.51 -30.23
C TYR A 45 16.38 1.49 -29.48
N LEU A 46 15.43 0.65 -29.90
CA LEU A 46 14.19 0.43 -29.14
C LEU A 46 14.45 -0.13 -27.75
N ILE A 47 15.36 -1.10 -27.62
CA ILE A 47 15.78 -1.64 -26.34
C ILE A 47 16.46 -0.55 -25.48
N LEU A 48 17.34 0.24 -26.07
CA LEU A 48 18.02 1.35 -25.36
C LEU A 48 17.04 2.41 -24.89
N SER A 49 16.04 2.74 -25.71
CA SER A 49 14.95 3.65 -25.34
C SER A 49 14.13 3.11 -24.15
N GLY A 50 13.84 1.80 -24.17
CA GLY A 50 13.19 1.11 -23.02
C GLY A 50 14.02 1.19 -21.75
N ILE A 51 15.33 0.96 -21.85
CA ILE A 51 16.25 1.06 -20.71
C ILE A 51 16.29 2.50 -20.19
N GLU A 52 16.41 3.49 -21.07
CA GLU A 52 16.41 4.93 -20.70
C GLU A 52 15.13 5.29 -19.96
N LYS A 53 13.96 4.89 -20.50
CA LYS A 53 12.66 5.14 -19.89
C LYS A 53 12.55 4.52 -18.49
N ASN A 54 13.08 3.31 -18.32
CA ASN A 54 13.00 2.55 -17.07
C ASN A 54 14.08 2.91 -16.04
N MET A 55 15.08 3.70 -16.43
CA MET A 55 16.11 4.18 -15.52
C MET A 55 15.59 5.21 -14.53
N TYR A 56 14.60 6.00 -14.92
CA TYR A 56 14.08 7.11 -14.11
C TYR A 56 12.73 6.77 -13.50
N ALA A 57 12.56 7.11 -12.22
CA ALA A 57 11.35 6.78 -11.47
C ALA A 57 10.07 7.45 -12.01
N ASP A 58 10.17 8.57 -12.73
CA ASP A 58 9.04 9.28 -13.33
C ASP A 58 8.46 8.58 -14.56
N THR A 59 9.28 7.80 -15.27
CA THR A 59 8.90 7.14 -16.53
C THR A 59 8.93 5.61 -16.47
N ALA A 60 9.56 5.02 -15.45
CA ALA A 60 9.71 3.58 -15.29
C ALA A 60 8.36 2.84 -15.21
N ASP A 61 8.28 1.64 -15.78
CA ASP A 61 7.19 0.70 -15.52
C ASP A 61 7.20 0.21 -14.05
N LEU A 62 6.17 -0.53 -13.64
CA LEU A 62 6.03 -0.95 -12.24
C LEU A 62 7.21 -1.80 -11.75
N GLU A 63 7.71 -2.72 -12.59
CA GLU A 63 8.81 -3.61 -12.20
C GLU A 63 10.09 -2.81 -11.90
N HIS A 64 10.47 -1.92 -12.80
CA HIS A 64 11.66 -1.08 -12.66
C HIS A 64 11.46 0.00 -11.59
N LEU A 65 10.24 0.51 -11.45
CA LEU A 65 9.88 1.45 -10.38
C LEU A 65 10.06 0.83 -8.99
N ILE A 66 9.68 -0.44 -8.81
CA ILE A 66 9.91 -1.19 -7.56
C ILE A 66 11.42 -1.32 -7.29
N ARG A 67 12.22 -1.62 -8.30
CA ARG A 67 13.69 -1.69 -8.15
C ARG A 67 14.27 -0.34 -7.72
N ASN A 68 13.88 0.74 -8.39
CA ASN A 68 14.29 2.11 -8.03
C ASN A 68 13.86 2.49 -6.60
N GLY A 69 12.68 2.03 -6.18
CA GLY A 69 12.19 2.26 -4.83
C GLY A 69 12.95 1.47 -3.78
N ASN A 70 13.27 0.21 -4.05
CA ASN A 70 14.05 -0.64 -3.14
C ASN A 70 15.43 -0.06 -2.85
N ASP A 71 16.10 0.51 -3.85
CA ASP A 71 17.40 1.19 -3.68
C ASP A 71 17.32 2.39 -2.73
N ARG A 72 16.12 2.94 -2.54
CA ARG A 72 15.86 4.06 -1.62
C ARG A 72 15.17 3.66 -0.32
N GLY A 73 14.90 2.38 -0.13
CA GLY A 73 14.13 1.90 1.01
C GLY A 73 12.64 2.32 0.96
N CYS A 74 12.13 2.67 -0.22
CA CYS A 74 10.74 3.01 -0.45
C CYS A 74 10.03 1.82 -1.10
N TYR A 75 9.45 0.95 -0.29
CA TYR A 75 8.79 -0.27 -0.77
C TYR A 75 7.34 0.01 -1.14
N ILE A 76 6.83 -0.69 -2.17
CA ILE A 76 5.41 -0.65 -2.52
C ILE A 76 4.58 -1.28 -1.41
N ASN A 77 3.46 -0.64 -1.05
CA ASN A 77 2.55 -1.19 -0.06
C ASN A 77 1.82 -2.39 -0.68
N GLN A 78 2.01 -3.55 -0.07
CA GLN A 78 1.34 -4.77 -0.47
C GLN A 78 -0.11 -4.77 0.01
N ALA A 79 -0.97 -5.54 -0.67
CA ALA A 79 -2.32 -5.80 -0.20
C ALA A 79 -2.29 -6.41 1.22
N THR A 80 -3.26 -6.03 2.04
CA THR A 80 -3.39 -6.53 3.42
C THR A 80 -4.71 -7.28 3.60
N TYR A 81 -4.75 -8.13 4.62
CA TYR A 81 -5.90 -8.96 4.94
C TYR A 81 -6.87 -8.21 5.86
N SER A 82 -8.17 -8.40 5.63
CA SER A 82 -9.20 -7.91 6.54
C SER A 82 -9.38 -8.83 7.75
N GLU A 83 -9.83 -8.26 8.86
CA GLU A 83 -10.13 -9.01 10.06
C GLU A 83 -11.53 -8.63 10.57
N ILE A 84 -12.32 -9.65 10.88
CA ILE A 84 -13.68 -9.49 11.36
C ILE A 84 -13.84 -10.08 12.75
N THR A 85 -14.84 -9.62 13.47
CA THR A 85 -15.39 -10.33 14.63
C THR A 85 -16.59 -11.13 14.19
N ALA A 86 -16.68 -12.35 14.70
CA ALA A 86 -17.85 -13.22 14.48
C ALA A 86 -18.29 -13.87 15.77
N GLN A 87 -19.59 -14.17 15.86
CA GLN A 87 -20.22 -14.87 16.97
C GLN A 87 -20.77 -16.19 16.47
N PHE A 88 -20.58 -17.23 17.27
CA PHE A 88 -21.06 -18.58 17.00
C PHE A 88 -21.97 -19.09 18.12
N ASN A 89 -22.78 -20.12 17.85
CA ASN A 89 -23.61 -20.77 18.86
C ASN A 89 -22.84 -21.74 19.76
N CYS A 90 -21.63 -22.13 19.38
CA CYS A 90 -20.80 -23.10 20.08
C CYS A 90 -19.34 -22.70 20.12
N GLU A 91 -18.54 -23.42 20.88
CA GLU A 91 -17.07 -23.28 20.86
C GLU A 91 -16.50 -23.68 19.51
N VAL A 92 -15.61 -22.82 18.97
CA VAL A 92 -14.99 -22.98 17.66
C VAL A 92 -13.50 -23.14 17.81
N PRO A 93 -12.89 -24.19 17.21
CA PRO A 93 -11.45 -24.41 17.27
C PRO A 93 -10.66 -23.27 16.62
N LEU A 94 -9.56 -22.86 17.25
CA LEU A 94 -8.59 -21.96 16.61
C LEU A 94 -7.97 -22.65 15.40
N GLY A 95 -7.87 -21.91 14.30
CA GLY A 95 -7.41 -22.44 13.00
C GLY A 95 -8.51 -23.02 12.14
N SER A 96 -9.76 -23.14 12.62
CA SER A 96 -10.90 -23.56 11.79
C SER A 96 -11.20 -22.52 10.72
N ARG A 97 -11.66 -23.01 9.56
CA ARG A 97 -11.92 -22.19 8.38
C ARG A 97 -13.43 -22.09 8.11
N TRP A 98 -13.83 -20.90 7.73
CA TRP A 98 -15.23 -20.53 7.55
C TRP A 98 -15.42 -19.77 6.24
N ASN A 99 -16.47 -20.07 5.53
CA ASN A 99 -16.86 -19.33 4.34
C ASN A 99 -17.83 -18.20 4.72
N LEU A 100 -17.60 -17.01 4.19
CA LEU A 100 -18.50 -15.89 4.24
C LEU A 100 -18.63 -15.32 2.82
N ASP A 101 -19.74 -15.63 2.15
CA ASP A 101 -19.99 -15.28 0.75
C ASP A 101 -18.89 -15.89 -0.19
N GLU A 102 -18.14 -15.07 -0.89
CA GLU A 102 -17.07 -15.52 -1.81
C GLU A 102 -15.71 -15.72 -1.12
N TYR A 103 -15.57 -15.36 0.17
CA TYR A 103 -14.29 -15.35 0.89
C TYR A 103 -14.24 -16.37 2.02
N ASN A 104 -13.03 -16.84 2.26
CA ASN A 104 -12.74 -17.72 3.38
C ASN A 104 -12.03 -16.96 4.50
N TYR A 105 -12.37 -17.34 5.72
CA TYR A 105 -11.83 -16.74 6.94
C TYR A 105 -11.31 -17.82 7.88
N THR A 106 -10.20 -17.55 8.52
CA THR A 106 -9.58 -18.44 9.52
C THR A 106 -9.69 -17.84 10.91
N VAL A 107 -10.16 -18.60 11.89
CA VAL A 107 -10.23 -18.22 13.30
C VAL A 107 -8.84 -18.23 13.90
N PHE A 108 -8.37 -17.11 14.44
CA PHE A 108 -7.02 -17.03 15.03
C PHE A 108 -6.99 -16.52 16.47
N ASN A 109 -8.08 -15.95 16.98
CA ASN A 109 -8.11 -15.46 18.36
C ASN A 109 -9.52 -15.52 18.95
N VAL A 110 -9.60 -15.74 20.28
CA VAL A 110 -10.83 -15.67 21.07
C VAL A 110 -10.95 -14.30 21.69
N ILE A 111 -12.06 -13.61 21.47
CA ILE A 111 -12.35 -12.29 22.06
C ILE A 111 -13.13 -12.45 23.35
N ASN A 112 -14.21 -13.27 23.33
CA ASN A 112 -15.05 -13.55 24.49
C ASN A 112 -15.51 -15.01 24.42
N ASP A 113 -14.95 -15.83 25.28
CA ASP A 113 -15.23 -17.27 25.34
C ASP A 113 -16.68 -17.55 25.82
N ALA A 114 -17.19 -16.76 26.77
CA ALA A 114 -18.53 -16.95 27.32
C ALA A 114 -19.66 -16.65 26.31
N GLU A 115 -19.40 -15.77 25.35
CA GLU A 115 -20.35 -15.39 24.28
C GLU A 115 -19.97 -16.00 22.92
N HIS A 116 -18.95 -16.84 22.88
CA HIS A 116 -18.40 -17.45 21.65
C HIS A 116 -18.08 -16.42 20.57
N ILE A 117 -17.41 -15.33 20.94
CA ILE A 117 -16.98 -14.29 20.02
C ILE A 117 -15.50 -14.47 19.69
N TYR A 118 -15.22 -14.57 18.40
CA TYR A 118 -13.89 -14.84 17.85
C TYR A 118 -13.46 -13.75 16.89
N ARG A 119 -12.15 -13.67 16.67
CA ARG A 119 -11.52 -12.86 15.65
C ARG A 119 -11.07 -13.77 14.50
N LEU A 120 -11.49 -13.42 13.30
CA LEU A 120 -11.21 -14.16 12.07
C LEU A 120 -10.45 -13.25 11.12
N GLY A 121 -9.43 -13.81 10.45
CA GLY A 121 -8.72 -13.15 9.36
C GLY A 121 -9.22 -13.69 8.02
N CYS A 122 -9.42 -12.82 7.05
CA CYS A 122 -9.68 -13.24 5.68
C CYS A 122 -8.45 -13.97 5.12
N ASP A 123 -8.66 -15.03 4.36
CA ASP A 123 -7.56 -15.78 3.74
C ASP A 123 -7.03 -15.08 2.46
N GLU A 124 -7.80 -14.12 1.92
CA GLU A 124 -7.45 -13.36 0.74
C GLU A 124 -7.22 -11.89 1.09
N PRO A 125 -6.14 -11.25 0.56
CA PRO A 125 -5.88 -9.84 0.79
C PRO A 125 -6.72 -8.97 -0.16
N GLY A 126 -7.05 -7.77 0.28
CA GLY A 126 -7.78 -6.79 -0.54
C GLY A 126 -8.79 -6.00 0.26
N ALA A 127 -9.40 -5.01 -0.37
CA ALA A 127 -10.40 -4.14 0.22
C ALA A 127 -11.84 -4.69 0.10
N GLU A 128 -12.10 -5.57 -0.85
CA GLU A 128 -13.45 -6.10 -1.11
C GLU A 128 -14.06 -6.83 0.11
N PRO A 129 -13.34 -7.67 0.88
CA PRO A 129 -13.87 -8.37 2.04
C PRO A 129 -14.33 -7.47 3.19
N ASN A 130 -13.92 -6.19 3.21
CA ASN A 130 -14.20 -5.26 4.31
C ASN A 130 -15.69 -5.00 4.54
N HIS A 131 -16.47 -5.07 3.49
CA HIS A 131 -17.90 -4.70 3.50
C HIS A 131 -18.84 -5.90 3.55
N ILE A 132 -18.29 -7.11 3.58
CA ILE A 132 -19.08 -8.33 3.58
C ILE A 132 -19.51 -8.66 5.01
N THR A 133 -20.80 -8.85 5.19
CA THR A 133 -21.42 -9.26 6.45
C THR A 133 -22.48 -10.31 6.17
N GLY A 134 -22.60 -11.31 7.03
CA GLY A 134 -23.57 -12.38 6.81
C GLY A 134 -23.37 -13.57 7.75
N GLU A 135 -23.95 -14.67 7.36
CA GLU A 135 -23.78 -15.95 8.02
C GLU A 135 -22.46 -16.59 7.59
N LEU A 136 -21.84 -17.32 8.52
CA LEU A 136 -20.58 -18.03 8.33
C LEU A 136 -20.88 -19.51 8.23
N ASP A 137 -20.49 -20.13 7.12
CA ASP A 137 -20.59 -21.55 6.90
C ASP A 137 -19.28 -22.28 7.19
N PRO A 138 -19.29 -23.39 7.95
CA PRO A 138 -18.08 -24.12 8.25
C PRO A 138 -17.56 -24.86 7.01
N ILE A 139 -16.26 -24.71 6.70
CA ILE A 139 -15.61 -25.49 5.64
C ILE A 139 -15.30 -26.92 6.12
N GLU A 140 -15.02 -27.05 7.42
CA GLU A 140 -14.78 -28.33 8.08
C GLU A 140 -15.86 -28.59 9.12
N TYR A 141 -16.08 -29.88 9.44
CA TYR A 141 -17.09 -30.26 10.45
C TYR A 141 -16.73 -29.68 11.83
N VAL A 142 -17.70 -28.96 12.43
CA VAL A 142 -17.62 -28.46 13.81
C VAL A 142 -18.78 -29.07 14.61
N GLU A 143 -18.44 -29.67 15.75
CA GLU A 143 -19.43 -30.31 16.62
C GLU A 143 -20.38 -29.28 17.25
N ASN A 144 -21.71 -29.59 17.28
CA ASN A 144 -22.76 -28.73 17.80
C ASN A 144 -22.93 -27.36 17.11
N PHE A 145 -22.39 -27.20 15.93
CA PHE A 145 -22.58 -25.99 15.14
C PHE A 145 -24.01 -25.92 14.58
N GLU A 146 -24.67 -24.81 14.80
CA GLU A 146 -25.99 -24.52 14.23
C GLU A 146 -25.97 -23.21 13.43
N TRP A 147 -25.25 -22.18 13.93
CA TRP A 147 -25.13 -20.90 13.25
C TRP A 147 -23.84 -20.16 13.64
N GLY A 148 -23.33 -19.35 12.71
CA GLY A 148 -22.26 -18.39 12.91
C GLY A 148 -22.56 -17.13 12.10
N ARG A 149 -22.21 -15.96 12.61
CA ARG A 149 -22.42 -14.70 11.89
C ARG A 149 -21.31 -13.69 12.13
N SER A 150 -20.99 -12.94 11.11
CA SER A 150 -20.07 -11.79 11.22
C SER A 150 -20.77 -10.66 12.00
N ILE A 151 -20.05 -9.99 12.89
CA ILE A 151 -20.53 -8.83 13.66
C ILE A 151 -20.09 -7.55 12.99
N LYS A 152 -18.78 -7.42 12.77
CA LYS A 152 -18.18 -6.24 12.14
C LYS A 152 -16.75 -6.52 11.65
N CYS A 153 -16.34 -5.76 10.66
CA CYS A 153 -14.91 -5.62 10.31
C CYS A 153 -14.23 -4.77 11.39
N ILE A 154 -13.11 -5.25 11.93
CA ILE A 154 -12.31 -4.56 12.96
C ILE A 154 -10.99 -4.04 12.42
N LEU A 155 -10.47 -4.66 11.37
CA LEU A 155 -9.31 -4.20 10.65
C LEU A 155 -9.56 -4.39 9.16
N GLU A 156 -9.59 -3.29 8.44
CA GLU A 156 -9.81 -3.31 7.00
C GLU A 156 -8.57 -3.80 6.26
N GLY A 157 -8.79 -4.69 5.29
CA GLY A 157 -7.80 -5.04 4.28
C GLY A 157 -7.68 -3.91 3.26
N THR A 158 -6.54 -3.84 2.60
CA THR A 158 -6.28 -2.86 1.54
C THR A 158 -5.77 -3.57 0.30
N ASP A 159 -6.09 -3.03 -0.86
CA ASP A 159 -5.47 -3.46 -2.11
C ASP A 159 -4.01 -3.06 -2.16
N GLN A 160 -3.27 -3.70 -3.06
CA GLN A 160 -1.92 -3.28 -3.37
C GLN A 160 -1.92 -1.82 -3.87
N GLU A 161 -0.94 -1.05 -3.44
CA GLU A 161 -0.77 0.34 -3.86
C GLU A 161 -0.71 0.47 -5.40
N GLU A 162 -1.50 1.37 -5.95
CA GLU A 162 -1.49 1.66 -7.38
C GLU A 162 -0.14 2.23 -7.83
N THR A 163 0.26 1.92 -9.07
CA THR A 163 1.55 2.32 -9.65
C THR A 163 1.81 3.82 -9.54
N GLU A 164 0.81 4.65 -9.86
CA GLU A 164 0.99 6.10 -9.85
C GLU A 164 1.02 6.68 -8.42
N SER A 165 0.31 6.08 -7.47
CA SER A 165 0.40 6.40 -6.06
C SER A 165 1.80 6.09 -5.52
N TYR A 166 2.31 4.89 -5.82
CA TYR A 166 3.66 4.49 -5.47
C TYR A 166 4.72 5.39 -6.10
N ARG A 167 4.57 5.74 -7.40
CA ARG A 167 5.45 6.67 -8.11
C ARG A 167 5.51 8.03 -7.42
N ALA A 168 4.35 8.61 -7.10
CA ALA A 168 4.28 9.90 -6.42
C ALA A 168 4.96 9.85 -5.04
N ARG A 169 4.76 8.77 -4.28
CA ARG A 169 5.39 8.55 -2.98
C ARG A 169 6.91 8.38 -3.11
N LEU A 170 7.37 7.60 -4.09
CA LEU A 170 8.81 7.44 -4.37
C LEU A 170 9.46 8.77 -4.76
N LEU A 171 8.85 9.53 -5.69
CA LEU A 171 9.34 10.84 -6.10
C LEU A 171 9.39 11.83 -4.92
N ALA A 172 8.42 11.76 -4.00
CA ALA A 172 8.46 12.58 -2.79
C ALA A 172 9.68 12.30 -1.90
N THR A 173 10.24 11.07 -1.93
CA THR A 173 11.44 10.73 -1.15
C THR A 173 12.68 11.53 -1.59
N TYR A 174 12.76 11.96 -2.84
CA TYR A 174 13.87 12.79 -3.33
C TYR A 174 13.89 14.18 -2.68
N ASN A 175 12.72 14.68 -2.27
CA ASN A 175 12.56 15.96 -1.60
C ASN A 175 12.34 15.81 -0.08
N TYR A 176 12.43 14.57 0.43
CA TYR A 176 12.18 14.30 1.84
C TYR A 176 13.22 14.97 2.73
N ARG A 177 12.76 15.82 3.62
CA ARG A 177 13.57 16.55 4.60
C ARG A 177 13.36 16.05 6.03
N GLY A 178 12.93 14.80 6.17
CA GLY A 178 12.76 14.16 7.47
C GLY A 178 14.12 13.87 8.11
N PHE A 179 14.36 14.44 9.29
CA PHE A 179 15.46 14.06 10.17
C PHE A 179 14.88 13.39 11.41
N ALA A 180 15.57 12.38 11.93
CA ALA A 180 15.13 11.69 13.12
C ALA A 180 14.71 12.70 14.23
N GLY A 181 13.47 12.61 14.68
CA GLY A 181 12.90 13.47 15.72
C GLY A 181 12.22 14.75 15.24
N ASN A 182 12.27 15.10 13.98
CA ASN A 182 11.47 16.21 13.51
C ASN A 182 10.01 15.79 13.23
N ARG A 183 9.12 16.78 13.05
CA ARG A 183 7.69 16.54 12.88
C ARG A 183 7.37 15.71 11.63
N GLU A 184 8.09 15.93 10.54
CA GLU A 184 7.90 15.24 9.27
C GLU A 184 8.33 13.76 9.35
N TYR A 185 9.45 13.49 10.03
CA TYR A 185 9.90 12.14 10.30
C TYR A 185 8.85 11.31 11.07
N TYR A 186 8.33 11.86 12.18
CA TYR A 186 7.28 11.16 12.94
C TYR A 186 6.03 10.90 12.11
N LYS A 187 5.55 11.90 11.35
CA LYS A 187 4.35 11.74 10.50
C LYS A 187 4.52 10.63 9.46
N SER A 188 5.67 10.62 8.80
CA SER A 188 5.98 9.61 7.78
C SER A 188 6.01 8.21 8.40
N ARG A 189 6.84 8.03 9.43
CA ARG A 189 7.04 6.73 10.06
C ARG A 189 5.79 6.16 10.75
N VAL A 190 4.99 7.02 11.39
CA VAL A 190 3.75 6.58 12.03
C VAL A 190 2.70 6.15 11.01
N LYS A 191 2.61 6.82 9.85
CA LYS A 191 1.68 6.44 8.78
C LYS A 191 2.05 5.13 8.07
N GLU A 192 3.31 4.68 8.15
CA GLU A 192 3.76 3.40 7.60
C GLU A 192 3.30 2.20 8.45
N LEU A 193 2.84 2.45 9.69
CA LEU A 193 2.40 1.39 10.59
C LEU A 193 1.00 0.89 10.22
N ARG A 194 0.83 -0.42 10.25
CA ARG A 194 -0.43 -1.10 9.93
C ARG A 194 -1.59 -0.56 10.77
N GLY A 195 -2.71 -0.26 10.12
CA GLY A 195 -3.93 0.24 10.79
C GLY A 195 -3.92 1.72 11.13
N VAL A 196 -2.85 2.46 10.74
CA VAL A 196 -2.76 3.91 10.90
C VAL A 196 -2.96 4.60 9.55
N TYR A 197 -4.07 5.28 9.37
CA TYR A 197 -4.35 6.07 8.17
C TYR A 197 -3.77 7.48 8.24
N GLY A 198 -3.79 8.08 9.42
CA GLY A 198 -3.27 9.43 9.62
C GLY A 198 -2.87 9.69 11.06
N CYS A 199 -2.11 10.76 11.27
CA CYS A 199 -1.70 11.16 12.61
C CYS A 199 -1.59 12.67 12.78
N LYS A 200 -1.82 13.14 14.01
CA LYS A 200 -1.61 14.51 14.46
C LYS A 200 -0.56 14.51 15.57
N LEU A 201 0.45 15.36 15.44
CA LEU A 201 1.50 15.50 16.43
C LEU A 201 1.36 16.83 17.18
N GLU A 202 1.42 16.77 18.50
CA GLU A 202 1.39 17.93 19.38
C GLU A 202 2.51 17.82 20.41
N ARG A 203 3.15 18.95 20.73
CA ARG A 203 4.09 19.05 21.84
C ARG A 203 3.33 19.43 23.09
N VAL A 204 3.36 18.57 24.10
CA VAL A 204 2.75 18.84 25.39
C VAL A 204 3.80 19.52 26.30
N LYS A 205 3.54 20.78 26.66
CA LYS A 205 4.50 21.65 27.36
C LYS A 205 4.50 21.52 28.88
N THR A 206 3.97 20.46 29.50
CA THR A 206 3.90 20.34 30.98
C THR A 206 4.15 18.94 31.47
N PRO A 207 4.65 18.77 32.68
CA PRO A 207 5.94 19.07 33.25
C PRO A 207 7.08 18.17 32.77
N SER A 208 6.82 17.34 31.77
CA SER A 208 7.77 16.48 31.08
C SER A 208 7.53 16.60 29.59
N ASP A 209 8.18 17.56 28.93
CA ASP A 209 8.11 17.72 27.48
C ASP A 209 7.88 16.39 26.73
N ARG A 210 6.64 16.13 26.39
CA ARG A 210 6.21 14.91 25.68
C ARG A 210 5.73 15.25 24.29
N ILE A 211 5.86 14.28 23.40
CA ILE A 211 5.24 14.31 22.07
C ILE A 211 3.96 13.49 22.17
N ALA A 212 2.80 14.12 22.00
CA ALA A 212 1.54 13.41 21.88
C ALA A 212 1.23 13.17 20.40
N ILE A 213 0.99 11.94 20.04
CA ILE A 213 0.58 11.56 18.68
C ILE A 213 -0.81 10.94 18.76
N THR A 214 -1.76 11.59 18.10
CA THR A 214 -3.12 11.08 17.95
C THR A 214 -3.22 10.41 16.58
N ILE A 215 -3.62 9.13 16.56
CA ILE A 215 -3.76 8.35 15.32
C ILE A 215 -5.23 8.12 14.98
N ILE A 216 -5.51 8.00 13.67
CA ILE A 216 -6.82 7.72 13.11
C ILE A 216 -6.74 6.48 12.22
N GLY A 217 -7.74 5.62 12.29
CA GLY A 217 -7.88 4.42 11.45
C GLY A 217 -8.32 4.75 10.03
N GLN A 218 -8.38 3.74 9.18
CA GLN A 218 -8.67 3.87 7.75
C GLN A 218 -10.08 4.39 7.48
N ASP A 219 -11.05 4.04 8.30
CA ASP A 219 -12.44 4.51 8.26
C ASP A 219 -12.65 5.88 8.93
N TYR A 220 -11.58 6.61 9.22
CA TYR A 220 -11.56 7.86 10.00
C TYR A 220 -12.08 7.72 11.44
N ARG A 221 -12.11 6.50 11.97
CA ARG A 221 -12.51 6.19 13.34
C ARG A 221 -11.33 5.93 14.25
N THR A 222 -11.64 5.67 15.53
CA THR A 222 -10.62 5.27 16.50
C THR A 222 -10.07 3.88 16.15
N PRO A 223 -8.75 3.73 15.93
CA PRO A 223 -8.18 2.41 15.69
C PRO A 223 -8.39 1.47 16.88
N PRO A 224 -8.40 0.14 16.65
CA PRO A 224 -8.43 -0.85 17.72
C PRO A 224 -7.29 -0.67 18.71
N GLN A 225 -7.49 -1.10 19.97
CA GLN A 225 -6.50 -0.88 21.03
C GLN A 225 -5.16 -1.61 20.79
N ASP A 226 -5.16 -2.72 20.11
CA ASP A 226 -3.97 -3.46 19.70
C ASP A 226 -3.12 -2.67 18.69
N VAL A 227 -3.75 -1.98 17.74
CA VAL A 227 -3.06 -1.06 16.80
C VAL A 227 -2.42 0.11 17.56
N ILE A 228 -3.14 0.70 18.53
CA ILE A 228 -2.60 1.79 19.36
C ILE A 228 -1.40 1.29 20.16
N THR A 229 -1.49 0.10 20.76
CA THR A 229 -0.41 -0.51 21.54
C THR A 229 0.79 -0.88 20.68
N ALA A 230 0.56 -1.48 19.51
CA ALA A 230 1.62 -1.81 18.56
C ALA A 230 2.34 -0.54 18.05
N THR A 231 1.57 0.52 17.76
CA THR A 231 2.13 1.81 17.36
C THR A 231 2.97 2.41 18.49
N GLN A 232 2.49 2.37 19.75
CA GLN A 232 3.25 2.84 20.93
C GLN A 232 4.58 2.09 21.07
N THR A 233 4.55 0.77 20.94
CA THR A 233 5.76 -0.06 21.03
C THR A 233 6.76 0.24 19.92
N ALA A 234 6.28 0.44 18.69
CA ALA A 234 7.14 0.76 17.55
C ALA A 234 7.77 2.16 17.66
N VAL A 235 7.03 3.13 18.22
CA VAL A 235 7.51 4.52 18.36
C VAL A 235 8.41 4.69 19.57
N ASP A 236 7.89 4.36 20.74
CA ASP A 236 8.53 4.58 22.06
C ASP A 236 7.94 3.58 23.06
N PRO A 237 8.60 2.43 23.29
CA PRO A 237 8.13 1.40 24.22
C PRO A 237 7.91 1.97 25.63
N VAL A 238 6.76 1.66 26.25
CA VAL A 238 6.37 2.24 27.55
C VAL A 238 7.37 1.93 28.67
N VAL A 239 7.95 0.72 28.65
CA VAL A 239 8.87 0.26 29.70
C VAL A 239 10.14 1.10 29.71
N ASN A 240 10.67 1.46 28.54
CA ASN A 240 11.92 2.20 28.36
C ASN A 240 11.70 3.50 27.58
N SER A 241 10.62 4.22 27.93
CA SER A 241 10.24 5.45 27.21
C SER A 241 11.32 6.51 27.30
N GLY A 242 11.75 6.98 26.12
CA GLY A 242 12.80 7.97 25.96
C GLY A 242 14.21 7.39 25.83
N GLU A 243 14.40 6.07 25.88
CA GLU A 243 15.70 5.43 25.71
C GLU A 243 16.08 5.17 24.25
N GLY A 244 15.15 5.43 23.30
CA GLY A 244 15.43 5.28 21.86
C GLY A 244 15.38 3.83 21.36
N GLU A 245 14.67 2.94 22.07
CA GLU A 245 14.47 1.54 21.64
C GLU A 245 13.49 1.41 20.47
N GLY A 246 12.54 2.37 20.33
CA GLY A 246 11.70 2.50 19.13
C GLY A 246 12.37 3.43 18.10
N PHE A 247 11.58 3.91 17.15
CA PHE A 247 12.12 4.88 16.20
C PHE A 247 12.13 6.33 16.73
N ALA A 248 11.59 6.59 17.91
CA ALA A 248 11.75 7.86 18.59
C ALA A 248 13.20 8.04 19.07
N PRO A 249 13.84 9.19 18.81
CA PRO A 249 15.19 9.44 19.29
C PRO A 249 15.28 9.44 20.83
N ILE A 250 16.47 9.14 21.34
CA ILE A 250 16.79 9.25 22.78
C ILE A 250 16.37 10.63 23.32
N GLY A 251 15.70 10.64 24.47
CA GLY A 251 15.18 11.83 25.12
C GLY A 251 13.76 12.24 24.65
N HIS A 252 13.26 11.65 23.55
CA HIS A 252 11.91 11.90 23.08
C HIS A 252 10.93 10.91 23.73
N ARG A 253 10.14 11.38 24.66
CA ARG A 253 9.04 10.61 25.25
C ARG A 253 7.78 10.81 24.44
N VAL A 254 7.23 9.72 23.91
CA VAL A 254 6.07 9.76 22.99
C VAL A 254 4.90 9.02 23.62
N SER A 255 3.71 9.61 23.53
CA SER A 255 2.45 8.96 23.89
C SER A 255 1.54 8.87 22.69
N ILE A 256 1.03 7.67 22.40
CA ILE A 256 0.10 7.40 21.31
C ILE A 256 -1.31 7.30 21.89
N ALA A 257 -2.27 7.92 21.20
CA ALA A 257 -3.68 7.82 21.52
C ALA A 257 -4.52 7.74 20.23
N GLY A 258 -5.65 7.03 20.27
CA GLY A 258 -6.64 7.09 19.22
C GLY A 258 -7.43 8.42 19.24
N VAL A 259 -8.04 8.78 18.10
CA VAL A 259 -8.96 9.91 18.02
C VAL A 259 -10.17 9.69 18.93
N LYS A 260 -10.76 10.78 19.41
CA LYS A 260 -12.06 10.74 20.10
C LYS A 260 -13.17 11.00 19.10
N GLU A 261 -14.12 10.09 19.03
CA GLU A 261 -15.30 10.25 18.21
C GLU A 261 -16.30 11.20 18.85
N THR A 262 -16.87 12.08 18.06
CA THR A 262 -17.94 12.98 18.47
C THR A 262 -19.12 12.81 17.55
N THR A 263 -20.26 12.44 18.10
CA THR A 263 -21.51 12.31 17.34
C THR A 263 -22.06 13.70 17.02
N VAL A 264 -22.21 13.99 15.74
CA VAL A 264 -22.86 15.21 15.25
C VAL A 264 -24.21 14.81 14.65
N ASN A 265 -25.30 15.23 15.30
CA ASN A 265 -26.63 15.01 14.78
C ASN A 265 -26.99 16.14 13.82
N ILE A 266 -27.27 15.81 12.57
CA ILE A 266 -27.69 16.77 11.55
C ILE A 266 -29.17 16.49 11.24
N THR A 267 -30.02 17.49 11.47
CA THR A 267 -31.43 17.46 11.07
C THR A 267 -31.62 18.45 9.93
N THR A 268 -32.08 17.97 8.77
CA THR A 268 -32.37 18.83 7.63
C THR A 268 -33.78 18.58 7.13
N THR A 269 -34.44 19.63 6.64
CA THR A 269 -35.75 19.51 5.97
C THR A 269 -35.48 19.81 4.47
N ILE A 270 -35.82 18.84 3.63
CA ILE A 270 -35.72 18.97 2.18
C ILE A 270 -37.10 19.28 1.64
N THR A 271 -37.23 20.43 0.97
CA THR A 271 -38.48 20.78 0.27
C THR A 271 -38.23 20.59 -1.22
N CYS A 272 -38.93 19.66 -1.84
CA CYS A 272 -38.86 19.45 -3.29
C CYS A 272 -39.97 20.26 -3.96
N GLU A 273 -39.64 20.92 -5.10
CA GLU A 273 -40.67 21.51 -5.95
C GLU A 273 -41.47 20.39 -6.62
N SER A 274 -42.79 20.60 -6.75
CA SER A 274 -43.66 19.61 -7.37
C SER A 274 -43.34 19.46 -8.84
N GLY A 275 -42.77 18.33 -9.25
CA GLY A 275 -42.46 18.01 -10.63
C GLY A 275 -41.12 17.28 -10.87
N TYR A 276 -40.38 16.94 -9.82
CA TYR A 276 -39.19 16.09 -9.87
C TYR A 276 -39.37 14.86 -9.00
#